data_f4ad81f27141fedab493940ab5d6c1c6
#
_entry.id   f4ad81f27141fedab493940ab5d6c1c6
#
_cell.length_a   1.000
_cell.length_b   1.000
_cell.length_c   1.000
_cell.angle_alpha   90.00
_cell.angle_beta   90.00
_cell.angle_gamma   90.00
#
_symmetry.space_group_name_H-M   'P 1'
#
loop_
_entity.id
_entity.type
_entity.pdbx_description
1 polymer ?
#
loop_
_entity_poly.entity_id
_entity_poly.type
_entity_poly.pdbx_seq_one_letter_code
_entity_poly.pdbx_strand_id
1 'polypeptide(L)'
;MLFRSVEGSTCEGGFDWTWTQHSAFRVDEKSTKDVIYVSVFDNGDGRGMEQPALPNMKYSRAVVYKIDQKKMTVQQVWEFGQERGNDWYSPVTSLAKYQADKDSVMVYSGSAGLFGKPSAMKPEELAKMTKGVHPYLMEFKWGEKEPAVEIKLNDAMGYQAFPFNLQEAFEQ
;
A
#
# COMPACT_ATOMS: atom_id res chain seq x y z
N MET A 1 21.26 -13.03 -7.17
CA MET A 1 21.50 -12.60 -5.79
C MET A 1 20.15 -12.64 -5.07
N LEU A 2 19.99 -13.47 -4.06
CA LEU A 2 18.71 -13.66 -3.38
C LEU A 2 18.75 -13.01 -2.01
N PHE A 3 17.81 -12.13 -1.72
CA PHE A 3 17.59 -11.65 -0.37
C PHE A 3 16.93 -12.74 0.47
N ARG A 4 17.37 -12.89 1.70
CA ARG A 4 16.76 -13.76 2.69
C ARG A 4 15.95 -12.92 3.65
N SER A 5 14.77 -13.36 3.98
CA SER A 5 14.02 -12.78 5.07
C SER A 5 14.62 -13.16 6.43
N VAL A 6 14.42 -12.30 7.43
CA VAL A 6 15.13 -12.39 8.72
C VAL A 6 14.40 -13.30 9.71
N GLU A 7 13.13 -13.56 9.49
CA GLU A 7 12.29 -14.39 10.37
C GLU A 7 11.56 -15.45 9.54
N GLY A 8 11.63 -16.69 10.01
CA GLY A 8 11.05 -17.83 9.31
C GLY A 8 9.54 -17.89 9.41
N SER A 9 8.87 -17.92 8.28
CA SER A 9 7.48 -18.35 8.14
C SER A 9 7.36 -19.24 6.91
N THR A 10 6.13 -19.58 6.55
CA THR A 10 5.79 -20.39 5.37
C THR A 10 6.39 -19.89 4.05
N CYS A 11 6.80 -18.65 3.97
CA CYS A 11 7.62 -18.09 2.90
C CYS A 11 8.95 -17.72 3.55
N GLU A 12 9.96 -18.56 3.61
CA GLU A 12 11.31 -18.22 4.13
C GLU A 12 11.47 -16.74 4.53
N GLY A 13 10.80 -16.26 5.62
CA GLY A 13 10.87 -14.87 5.92
C GLY A 13 10.06 -14.26 7.03
N GLY A 14 9.20 -15.00 7.65
CA GLY A 14 8.42 -14.46 8.76
C GLY A 14 7.35 -13.45 8.39
N PHE A 15 7.14 -13.19 7.10
CA PHE A 15 6.08 -12.31 6.60
C PHE A 15 5.57 -12.78 5.24
N ASP A 16 4.34 -12.41 4.91
CA ASP A 16 3.77 -12.65 3.60
C ASP A 16 4.32 -11.63 2.59
N TRP A 17 4.78 -12.10 1.43
CA TRP A 17 5.27 -11.24 0.36
C TRP A 17 4.14 -10.44 -0.28
N THR A 18 4.50 -9.32 -0.91
CA THR A 18 3.53 -8.49 -1.65
C THR A 18 3.12 -9.14 -2.96
N TRP A 19 1.86 -8.97 -3.31
CA TRP A 19 1.24 -9.51 -4.52
C TRP A 19 0.56 -8.40 -5.32
N THR A 20 0.90 -8.29 -6.61
CA THR A 20 0.36 -7.27 -7.52
C THR A 20 0.49 -5.84 -6.97
N GLN A 21 1.62 -5.55 -6.35
CA GLN A 21 1.89 -4.31 -5.62
C GLN A 21 1.93 -3.08 -6.54
N HIS A 22 1.57 -1.93 -5.96
CA HIS A 22 1.73 -0.61 -6.56
C HIS A 22 2.62 0.29 -5.71
N SER A 23 3.24 1.28 -6.39
CA SER A 23 3.84 2.46 -5.75
C SER A 23 4.90 2.13 -4.69
N ALA A 24 5.97 1.45 -5.10
CA ALA A 24 7.13 1.24 -4.24
C ALA A 24 7.98 2.51 -4.16
N PHE A 25 8.20 3.04 -2.95
CA PHE A 25 9.01 4.22 -2.70
C PHE A 25 10.14 3.92 -1.72
N ARG A 26 11.33 4.38 -2.05
CA ARG A 26 12.42 4.43 -1.08
C ARG A 26 12.14 5.53 -0.06
N VAL A 27 12.40 5.23 1.21
CA VAL A 27 12.31 6.19 2.33
C VAL A 27 13.72 6.72 2.59
N ASP A 28 14.09 7.82 1.94
CA ASP A 28 15.47 8.31 1.94
C ASP A 28 15.94 8.73 3.33
N GLU A 29 15.10 9.42 4.10
CA GLU A 29 15.42 9.95 5.43
C GLU A 29 15.66 8.84 6.48
N LYS A 30 15.14 7.65 6.25
CA LYS A 30 15.36 6.48 7.10
C LYS A 30 16.44 5.55 6.53
N SER A 31 16.89 5.80 5.30
CA SER A 31 17.83 4.94 4.58
C SER A 31 19.27 5.42 4.73
N THR A 32 20.19 4.48 4.62
CA THR A 32 21.64 4.72 4.58
C THR A 32 22.23 4.09 3.31
N LYS A 33 23.56 4.15 3.17
CA LYS A 33 24.26 3.48 2.08
C LYS A 33 24.04 1.94 2.10
N ASP A 34 23.94 1.35 3.27
CA ASP A 34 23.95 -0.11 3.44
C ASP A 34 22.57 -0.67 3.82
N VAL A 35 21.68 0.17 4.37
CA VAL A 35 20.33 -0.20 4.79
C VAL A 35 19.34 0.73 4.14
N ILE A 36 18.41 0.19 3.38
CA ILE A 36 17.34 0.95 2.74
C ILE A 36 15.97 0.55 3.30
N TYR A 37 15.09 1.54 3.39
CA TYR A 37 13.68 1.33 3.70
C TYR A 37 12.86 1.57 2.44
N VAL A 38 11.88 0.69 2.22
CA VAL A 38 10.97 0.78 1.07
C VAL A 38 9.55 0.65 1.57
N SER A 39 8.72 1.63 1.28
CA SER A 39 7.27 1.53 1.46
C SER A 39 6.61 1.05 0.17
N VAL A 40 5.57 0.23 0.30
CA VAL A 40 4.85 -0.31 -0.86
C VAL A 40 3.40 -0.58 -0.49
N PHE A 41 2.49 -0.42 -1.45
CA PHE A 41 1.11 -0.85 -1.32
C PHE A 41 0.94 -2.24 -1.96
N ASP A 42 0.64 -3.24 -1.15
CA ASP A 42 0.34 -4.61 -1.56
C ASP A 42 -1.16 -4.74 -1.87
N ASN A 43 -1.51 -4.73 -3.14
CA ASN A 43 -2.91 -4.85 -3.55
C ASN A 43 -3.50 -6.24 -3.27
N GLY A 44 -2.68 -7.27 -3.40
CA GLY A 44 -3.09 -8.64 -3.10
C GLY A 44 -3.98 -9.32 -4.15
N ASP A 45 -4.19 -8.72 -5.34
CA ASP A 45 -5.10 -9.29 -6.36
C ASP A 45 -4.62 -10.62 -6.95
N GLY A 46 -3.32 -10.86 -6.98
CA GLY A 46 -2.74 -12.15 -7.41
C GLY A 46 -2.22 -13.02 -6.27
N ARG A 47 -2.72 -12.82 -5.04
CA ARG A 47 -2.23 -13.51 -3.85
C ARG A 47 -2.37 -15.02 -3.97
N GLY A 48 -1.28 -15.74 -3.62
CA GLY A 48 -1.22 -17.19 -3.75
C GLY A 48 -1.18 -17.69 -5.19
N MET A 49 -0.84 -16.83 -6.16
CA MET A 49 -0.89 -17.11 -7.60
C MET A 49 -2.30 -17.31 -8.16
N GLU A 50 -3.32 -16.95 -7.39
CA GLU A 50 -4.71 -16.97 -7.82
C GLU A 50 -5.14 -15.57 -8.28
N GLN A 51 -5.74 -15.45 -9.45
CA GLN A 51 -6.22 -14.17 -9.96
C GLN A 51 -7.59 -14.34 -10.65
N PRO A 52 -8.64 -13.74 -10.06
CA PRO A 52 -8.65 -12.94 -8.85
C PRO A 52 -8.33 -13.75 -7.59
N ALA A 53 -7.81 -13.11 -6.56
CA ALA A 53 -7.51 -13.76 -5.29
C ALA A 53 -8.75 -14.45 -4.71
N LEU A 54 -8.55 -15.58 -4.02
CA LEU A 54 -9.62 -16.30 -3.34
C LEU A 54 -10.29 -15.42 -2.27
N PRO A 55 -11.55 -15.65 -1.91
CA PRO A 55 -12.28 -14.78 -0.97
C PRO A 55 -11.58 -14.55 0.37
N ASN A 56 -10.93 -15.58 0.92
CA ASN A 56 -10.18 -15.51 2.17
C ASN A 56 -8.80 -14.85 2.04
N MET A 57 -8.36 -14.57 0.80
CA MET A 57 -7.09 -13.91 0.49
C MET A 57 -7.30 -12.47 0.01
N LYS A 58 -8.53 -11.98 -0.02
CA LYS A 58 -8.86 -10.60 -0.44
C LYS A 58 -8.61 -9.61 0.69
N TYR A 59 -7.37 -9.21 0.80
CA TYR A 59 -6.94 -8.09 1.64
C TYR A 59 -5.78 -7.36 0.97
N SER A 60 -5.68 -6.08 1.20
CA SER A 60 -4.55 -5.26 0.80
C SER A 60 -3.74 -4.86 2.03
N ARG A 61 -2.50 -4.45 1.81
CA ARG A 61 -1.64 -3.97 2.90
C ARG A 61 -0.79 -2.80 2.44
N ALA A 62 -0.60 -1.84 3.33
CA ALA A 62 0.55 -0.94 3.25
C ALA A 62 1.69 -1.57 4.06
N VAL A 63 2.87 -1.70 3.47
CA VAL A 63 4.01 -2.36 4.11
C VAL A 63 5.26 -1.51 4.02
N VAL A 64 6.13 -1.61 5.02
CA VAL A 64 7.48 -1.06 4.99
C VAL A 64 8.49 -2.17 5.20
N TYR A 65 9.40 -2.29 4.26
CA TYR A 65 10.53 -3.21 4.32
C TYR A 65 11.81 -2.48 4.70
N LYS A 66 12.62 -3.13 5.56
CA LYS A 66 14.01 -2.79 5.83
C LYS A 66 14.90 -3.79 5.12
N ILE A 67 15.77 -3.33 4.27
CA ILE A 67 16.66 -4.15 3.44
C ILE A 67 18.11 -3.85 3.84
N ASP A 68 18.80 -4.84 4.40
CA ASP A 68 20.24 -4.76 4.70
C ASP A 68 21.01 -5.34 3.50
N GLN A 69 21.64 -4.47 2.72
CA GLN A 69 22.33 -4.85 1.50
C GLN A 69 23.64 -5.60 1.76
N LYS A 70 24.28 -5.38 2.92
CA LYS A 70 25.49 -6.12 3.30
C LYS A 70 25.17 -7.54 3.74
N LYS A 71 24.15 -7.69 4.56
CA LYS A 71 23.72 -8.99 5.07
C LYS A 71 22.86 -9.75 4.07
N MET A 72 22.40 -9.08 3.01
CA MET A 72 21.45 -9.62 2.04
C MET A 72 20.17 -10.15 2.72
N THR A 73 19.63 -9.35 3.63
CA THR A 73 18.43 -9.68 4.38
C THR A 73 17.34 -8.63 4.17
N VAL A 74 16.09 -9.07 4.25
CA VAL A 74 14.91 -8.21 4.25
C VAL A 74 14.06 -8.53 5.48
N GLN A 75 13.49 -7.49 6.08
CA GLN A 75 12.59 -7.58 7.21
C GLN A 75 11.38 -6.69 6.94
N GLN A 76 10.17 -7.19 7.14
CA GLN A 76 8.98 -6.37 7.21
C GLN A 76 8.95 -5.70 8.58
N VAL A 77 9.06 -4.38 8.62
CA VAL A 77 9.15 -3.62 9.89
C VAL A 77 7.84 -2.95 10.27
N TRP A 78 6.93 -2.82 9.32
CA TRP A 78 5.60 -2.27 9.54
C TRP A 78 4.62 -2.78 8.49
N GLU A 79 3.39 -2.98 8.91
CA GLU A 79 2.26 -3.22 8.01
C GLU A 79 0.96 -2.73 8.62
N PHE A 80 -0.01 -2.44 7.73
CA PHE A 80 -1.38 -2.12 8.06
C PHE A 80 -2.30 -2.58 6.93
N GLY A 81 -3.50 -3.09 7.27
CA GLY A 81 -4.59 -3.32 6.33
C GLY A 81 -5.08 -4.77 6.23
N GLN A 82 -4.27 -5.78 6.61
CA GLN A 82 -4.70 -7.17 6.57
C GLN A 82 -5.93 -7.40 7.48
N GLU A 83 -5.95 -6.80 8.64
CA GLU A 83 -7.02 -6.88 9.64
C GLU A 83 -8.32 -6.20 9.18
N ARG A 84 -8.23 -5.29 8.21
CA ARG A 84 -9.39 -4.62 7.61
C ARG A 84 -10.11 -5.49 6.58
N GLY A 85 -9.44 -6.56 6.14
CA GLY A 85 -10.01 -7.55 5.23
C GLY A 85 -10.60 -6.94 3.96
N ASN A 86 -11.77 -7.42 3.60
CA ASN A 86 -12.42 -7.09 2.33
C ASN A 86 -12.94 -5.62 2.25
N ASP A 87 -13.25 -4.97 3.37
CA ASP A 87 -13.69 -3.55 3.37
C ASP A 87 -12.60 -2.60 2.89
N TRP A 88 -11.33 -2.95 3.13
CA TRP A 88 -10.18 -2.16 2.74
C TRP A 88 -9.44 -2.72 1.50
N TYR A 89 -9.93 -3.83 0.94
CA TYR A 89 -9.34 -4.48 -0.22
C TYR A 89 -9.38 -3.58 -1.45
N SER A 90 -8.21 -3.23 -1.93
CA SER A 90 -7.97 -2.33 -3.06
C SER A 90 -7.16 -3.06 -4.14
N PRO A 91 -7.81 -3.78 -5.07
CA PRO A 91 -7.16 -4.69 -6.00
C PRO A 91 -6.24 -4.00 -7.02
N VAL A 92 -6.43 -2.71 -7.24
CA VAL A 92 -5.64 -1.93 -8.21
C VAL A 92 -5.29 -0.56 -7.66
N THR A 93 -4.31 0.11 -8.25
CA THR A 93 -3.88 1.47 -7.86
C THR A 93 -3.35 1.55 -6.42
N SER A 94 -3.50 2.71 -5.76
CA SER A 94 -3.12 2.91 -4.34
C SER A 94 -1.64 3.24 -4.11
N LEU A 95 -1.32 3.71 -2.92
CA LEU A 95 0.05 3.98 -2.51
C LEU A 95 0.25 3.92 -1.00
N ALA A 96 1.49 3.71 -0.59
CA ALA A 96 1.98 3.97 0.75
C ALA A 96 3.27 4.80 0.64
N LYS A 97 3.26 6.04 1.12
CA LYS A 97 4.38 6.97 0.92
C LYS A 97 4.76 7.65 2.24
N TYR A 98 6.06 7.64 2.53
CA TYR A 98 6.61 8.38 3.65
C TYR A 98 6.59 9.89 3.40
N GLN A 99 6.29 10.66 4.44
CA GLN A 99 6.28 12.12 4.48
C GLN A 99 7.35 12.59 5.49
N ALA A 100 8.43 13.17 4.96
CA ALA A 100 9.59 13.56 5.77
C ALA A 100 9.28 14.68 6.76
N ASP A 101 8.47 15.65 6.37
CA ASP A 101 8.08 16.81 7.15
C ASP A 101 7.28 16.47 8.42
N LYS A 102 6.61 15.32 8.41
CA LYS A 102 5.74 14.86 9.50
C LYS A 102 6.22 13.59 10.21
N ASP A 103 7.28 12.99 9.71
CA ASP A 103 7.72 11.65 10.12
C ASP A 103 6.55 10.64 10.14
N SER A 104 5.82 10.59 9.04
CA SER A 104 4.60 9.79 8.90
C SER A 104 4.58 8.98 7.61
N VAL A 105 3.68 7.98 7.54
CA VAL A 105 3.35 7.25 6.32
C VAL A 105 1.93 7.59 5.92
N MET A 106 1.77 8.20 4.76
CA MET A 106 0.47 8.36 4.14
C MET A 106 0.12 7.11 3.33
N VAL A 107 -1.07 6.60 3.54
CA VAL A 107 -1.61 5.44 2.84
C VAL A 107 -2.90 5.83 2.13
N TYR A 108 -2.99 5.49 0.86
CA TYR A 108 -4.19 5.69 0.06
C TYR A 108 -4.62 4.37 -0.56
N SER A 109 -5.78 3.87 -0.19
CA SER A 109 -6.40 2.66 -0.73
C SER A 109 -7.44 3.07 -1.78
N GLY A 110 -6.97 3.33 -3.00
CA GLY A 110 -7.70 4.08 -4.04
C GLY A 110 -8.88 3.36 -4.66
N SER A 111 -8.96 2.05 -4.56
CA SER A 111 -10.01 1.21 -5.15
C SER A 111 -10.68 0.28 -4.13
N ALA A 112 -10.66 0.63 -2.83
CA ALA A 112 -11.34 -0.15 -1.81
C ALA A 112 -12.83 -0.29 -2.13
N GLY A 113 -13.37 -1.51 -2.01
CA GLY A 113 -14.73 -1.84 -2.40
C GLY A 113 -14.93 -2.13 -3.90
N LEU A 114 -13.87 -2.06 -4.72
CA LEU A 114 -13.95 -2.44 -6.12
C LEU A 114 -13.92 -3.99 -6.26
N PHE A 115 -15.01 -4.55 -6.72
CA PHE A 115 -15.14 -5.98 -7.00
C PHE A 115 -15.14 -6.25 -8.51
N GLY A 116 -14.15 -7.00 -8.99
CA GLY A 116 -13.99 -7.37 -10.39
C GLY A 116 -12.79 -6.69 -11.07
N LYS A 117 -12.39 -7.22 -12.21
CA LYS A 117 -11.33 -6.60 -13.03
C LYS A 117 -11.92 -5.43 -13.80
N PRO A 118 -11.27 -4.27 -13.82
CA PRO A 118 -11.55 -3.26 -14.82
C PRO A 118 -11.09 -3.81 -16.18
N SER A 119 -11.97 -4.52 -16.89
CA SER A 119 -11.80 -4.73 -18.31
C SER A 119 -11.99 -3.40 -19.03
N ALA A 120 -11.47 -3.28 -20.26
CA ALA A 120 -11.63 -2.07 -21.08
C ALA A 120 -13.10 -1.62 -21.10
N MET A 121 -13.44 -0.63 -20.27
CA MET A 121 -14.80 -0.19 -20.03
C MET A 121 -15.13 1.03 -20.86
N LYS A 122 -16.38 1.11 -21.29
CA LYS A 122 -16.91 2.34 -21.85
C LYS A 122 -17.06 3.41 -20.75
N PRO A 123 -16.96 4.71 -21.08
CA PRO A 123 -17.08 5.79 -20.09
C PRO A 123 -18.35 5.70 -19.21
N GLU A 124 -19.45 5.21 -19.77
CA GLU A 124 -20.74 5.02 -19.07
C GLU A 124 -20.68 3.87 -18.03
N GLU A 125 -19.84 2.87 -18.28
CA GLU A 125 -19.58 1.77 -17.35
C GLU A 125 -18.64 2.19 -16.25
N LEU A 126 -17.67 3.05 -16.56
CA LEU A 126 -16.74 3.62 -15.59
C LEU A 126 -17.48 4.46 -14.53
N ALA A 127 -18.46 5.26 -14.94
CA ALA A 127 -19.29 6.03 -14.01
C ALA A 127 -20.11 5.14 -13.05
N LYS A 128 -20.47 3.92 -13.48
CA LYS A 128 -21.16 2.94 -12.63
C LYS A 128 -20.21 2.17 -11.71
N MET A 129 -18.93 2.06 -12.10
CA MET A 129 -17.91 1.36 -11.30
C MET A 129 -17.60 2.05 -9.98
N THR A 130 -17.69 3.36 -9.90
CA THR A 130 -17.38 4.11 -8.68
C THR A 130 -18.46 3.95 -7.61
N LYS A 131 -19.66 3.50 -7.98
CA LYS A 131 -20.72 3.27 -7.01
C LYS A 131 -20.34 2.15 -6.04
N GLY A 132 -20.26 2.49 -4.76
CA GLY A 132 -19.83 1.58 -3.69
C GLY A 132 -18.34 1.47 -3.51
N VAL A 133 -17.52 2.07 -4.39
CA VAL A 133 -16.08 2.20 -4.18
C VAL A 133 -15.84 3.30 -3.15
N HIS A 134 -14.99 3.00 -2.16
CA HIS A 134 -14.82 3.87 -0.99
C HIS A 134 -13.36 3.96 -0.57
N PRO A 135 -12.54 4.74 -1.32
CA PRO A 135 -11.14 4.94 -0.99
C PRO A 135 -10.94 5.44 0.44
N TYR A 136 -9.85 5.01 1.05
CA TYR A 136 -9.38 5.52 2.32
C TYR A 136 -8.10 6.32 2.13
N LEU A 137 -8.03 7.49 2.73
CA LEU A 137 -6.82 8.26 2.93
C LEU A 137 -6.48 8.22 4.42
N MET A 138 -5.31 7.70 4.74
CA MET A 138 -4.88 7.49 6.12
C MET A 138 -3.49 8.04 6.32
N GLU A 139 -3.20 8.51 7.52
CA GLU A 139 -1.86 8.95 7.92
C GLU A 139 -1.47 8.29 9.24
N PHE A 140 -0.31 7.65 9.25
CA PHE A 140 0.27 6.97 10.42
C PHE A 140 1.56 7.65 10.82
N LYS A 141 1.77 7.93 12.10
CA LYS A 141 3.11 8.25 12.57
C LYS A 141 4.04 7.07 12.30
N TRP A 142 5.30 7.35 12.01
CA TRP A 142 6.27 6.30 11.71
C TRP A 142 6.33 5.23 12.80
N GLY A 143 6.07 3.98 12.40
CA GLY A 143 6.07 2.82 13.29
C GLY A 143 4.77 2.58 14.07
N GLU A 144 3.83 3.51 14.08
CA GLU A 144 2.53 3.33 14.75
C GLU A 144 1.56 2.54 13.88
N LYS A 145 0.68 1.76 14.51
CA LYS A 145 -0.34 0.97 13.83
C LYS A 145 -1.72 1.62 13.82
N GLU A 146 -1.93 2.58 14.70
CA GLU A 146 -3.18 3.33 14.74
C GLU A 146 -3.04 4.58 13.86
N PRO A 147 -3.98 4.83 12.93
CA PRO A 147 -3.94 6.01 12.11
C PRO A 147 -4.19 7.28 12.94
N ALA A 148 -3.35 8.29 12.74
CA ALA A 148 -3.60 9.62 13.28
C ALA A 148 -4.74 10.34 12.55
N VAL A 149 -4.93 10.00 11.27
CA VAL A 149 -6.01 10.51 10.41
C VAL A 149 -6.55 9.35 9.59
N GLU A 150 -7.87 9.24 9.50
CA GLU A 150 -8.57 8.34 8.59
C GLU A 150 -9.73 9.08 7.92
N ILE A 151 -9.72 9.12 6.60
CA ILE A 151 -10.77 9.72 5.78
C ILE A 151 -11.27 8.65 4.82
N LYS A 152 -12.56 8.34 4.87
CA LYS A 152 -13.24 7.47 3.91
C LYS A 152 -13.99 8.33 2.90
N LEU A 153 -13.72 8.13 1.62
CA LEU A 153 -14.48 8.72 0.52
C LEU A 153 -15.58 7.76 0.10
N ASN A 154 -16.66 8.26 -0.47
CA ASN A 154 -17.74 7.42 -0.96
C ASN A 154 -17.98 7.66 -2.45
N ASP A 155 -18.33 6.58 -3.15
CA ASP A 155 -18.64 6.60 -4.58
C ASP A 155 -17.57 7.28 -5.44
N ALA A 156 -16.31 7.06 -5.05
CA ALA A 156 -15.14 7.61 -5.71
C ALA A 156 -14.12 6.51 -5.98
N MET A 157 -13.26 6.72 -6.94
CA MET A 157 -12.08 5.91 -7.20
C MET A 157 -10.95 6.85 -7.59
N GLY A 158 -9.76 6.61 -7.06
CA GLY A 158 -8.59 7.38 -7.43
C GLY A 158 -7.39 6.50 -7.75
N TYR A 159 -6.47 7.04 -8.56
CA TYR A 159 -5.26 6.33 -8.91
C TYR A 159 -4.24 6.44 -7.76
N GLN A 160 -3.93 7.66 -7.36
CA GLN A 160 -3.01 8.01 -6.28
C GLN A 160 -3.45 9.30 -5.61
N ALA A 161 -3.06 9.49 -4.36
CA ALA A 161 -3.20 10.75 -3.63
C ALA A 161 -1.83 11.17 -3.10
N PHE A 162 -1.41 12.39 -3.38
CA PHE A 162 -0.16 12.95 -2.87
C PHE A 162 -0.45 14.17 -2.03
N PRO A 163 0.14 14.28 -0.84
CA PRO A 163 0.10 15.53 -0.09
C PRO A 163 0.92 16.59 -0.83
N PHE A 164 0.52 17.83 -0.74
CA PHE A 164 1.29 18.98 -1.19
C PHE A 164 1.17 20.11 -0.18
N ASN A 165 2.19 20.92 -0.10
CA ASN A 165 2.18 22.09 0.75
C ASN A 165 1.52 23.26 0.00
N LEU A 166 0.40 23.77 0.54
CA LEU A 166 -0.32 24.87 -0.07
C LEU A 166 0.54 26.15 -0.20
N GLN A 167 1.40 26.43 0.77
CA GLN A 167 2.29 27.59 0.70
C GLN A 167 3.27 27.47 -0.47
N GLU A 168 3.91 26.31 -0.63
CA GLU A 168 4.84 26.05 -1.73
C GLU A 168 4.14 26.07 -3.10
N ALA A 169 2.86 25.68 -3.16
CA ALA A 169 2.10 25.66 -4.41
C ALA A 169 1.76 27.04 -4.94
N PHE A 170 1.77 28.09 -4.10
CA PHE A 170 1.45 29.45 -4.47
C PHE A 170 2.66 30.40 -4.50
N GLU A 171 3.85 29.94 -4.15
CA GLU A 171 5.11 30.70 -4.17
C GLU A 171 5.88 30.59 -5.50
N GLN A 172 5.29 29.98 -6.55
CA GLN A 172 5.89 29.83 -7.89
C GLN A 172 5.48 30.96 -8.84
#